data_d621ad9792f7a51665b4c710fca71001
#
_entry.id   d621ad9792f7a51665b4c710fca71001
#
_cell.length_a   1.000
_cell.length_b   1.000
_cell.length_c   1.000
_cell.angle_alpha   90.00
_cell.angle_beta   90.00
_cell.angle_gamma   90.00
#
_symmetry.space_group_name_H-M   'P 1'
#
loop_
_entity.id
_entity.type
_entity.pdbx_description
1 polymer ?
#
loop_
_entity_poly.entity_id
_entity_poly.type
_entity_poly.pdbx_seq_one_letter_code
_entity_poly.pdbx_strand_id
1 'polypeptide(L)'
;IVRDEEETLELCEGKNGLFSLKEKKLVIICSTLSPRFIESLKRKAPVNIELIDAPMSGASIAAKEARLTFMVGTTRKQFEYISPLLFIMGTNVFHLGEFGSGMAIKVLNNFVTASTVVSVRKVIYQARRMSIDVEKLLKTIDCSSGQNWFSTNRANIEWFEEVYEKDNTIGILDKDVRAYADAFENGSDDITGARDFCDAVLTGLNNLEKLKKK
;
A
#
# COMPACT_ATOMS: atom_id res chain seq x y z
N ILE A 1 0.68 11.11 -8.82
CA ILE A 1 1.21 10.11 -7.89
C ILE A 1 2.63 10.50 -7.52
N VAL A 2 2.93 10.51 -6.25
CA VAL A 2 4.24 10.81 -5.65
C VAL A 2 4.51 9.79 -4.55
N ARG A 3 5.69 9.86 -3.90
CA ARG A 3 6.14 8.80 -2.98
C ARG A 3 5.47 8.85 -1.61
N ASP A 4 5.38 10.05 -1.02
CA ASP A 4 5.04 10.23 0.39
C ASP A 4 4.24 11.50 0.65
N GLU A 5 4.03 11.81 1.93
CA GLU A 5 3.27 12.97 2.40
C GLU A 5 4.00 14.28 2.11
N GLU A 6 5.33 14.32 2.24
CA GLU A 6 6.14 15.50 2.00
C GLU A 6 6.06 15.93 0.54
N GLU A 7 6.29 14.99 -0.38
CA GLU A 7 6.14 15.25 -1.83
C GLU A 7 4.69 15.62 -2.20
N THR A 8 3.70 15.05 -1.50
CA THR A 8 2.28 15.39 -1.72
C THR A 8 1.98 16.82 -1.27
N LEU A 9 2.50 17.24 -0.11
CA LEU A 9 2.35 18.61 0.37
C LEU A 9 3.03 19.60 -0.58
N GLU A 10 4.25 19.33 -1.02
CA GLU A 10 4.94 20.21 -1.97
C GLU A 10 4.16 20.34 -3.28
N LEU A 11 3.63 19.22 -3.80
CA LEU A 11 2.81 19.24 -5.02
C LEU A 11 1.49 20.00 -4.84
N CYS A 12 0.87 19.92 -3.69
CA CYS A 12 -0.42 20.55 -3.42
C CYS A 12 -0.29 22.01 -2.93
N GLU A 13 0.54 22.24 -1.91
CA GLU A 13 0.65 23.50 -1.18
C GLU A 13 1.91 24.32 -1.54
N GLY A 14 2.89 23.74 -2.28
CA GLY A 14 4.11 24.43 -2.70
C GLY A 14 3.83 25.72 -3.50
N LYS A 15 4.84 26.55 -3.70
CA LYS A 15 4.71 27.89 -4.28
C LYS A 15 3.90 27.97 -5.59
N ASN A 16 3.98 26.91 -6.42
CA ASN A 16 3.20 26.77 -7.66
C ASN A 16 2.36 25.48 -7.62
N GLY A 17 1.96 25.05 -6.43
CA GLY A 17 1.24 23.81 -6.20
C GLY A 17 -0.20 23.85 -6.73
N LEU A 18 -0.82 22.68 -6.73
CA LEU A 18 -2.18 22.50 -7.26
C LEU A 18 -3.21 23.41 -6.57
N PHE A 19 -3.01 23.74 -5.30
CA PHE A 19 -3.92 24.60 -4.54
C PHE A 19 -3.81 26.10 -4.92
N SER A 20 -2.78 26.49 -5.67
CA SER A 20 -2.65 27.84 -6.20
C SER A 20 -3.43 28.07 -7.52
N LEU A 21 -3.94 27.01 -8.15
CA LEU A 21 -4.71 27.08 -9.39
C LEU A 21 -6.05 27.78 -9.15
N LYS A 22 -6.47 28.61 -10.13
CA LYS A 22 -7.73 29.35 -10.05
C LYS A 22 -8.91 28.61 -10.71
N GLU A 23 -8.60 27.74 -11.65
CA GLU A 23 -9.62 26.95 -12.35
C GLU A 23 -10.11 25.80 -11.48
N LYS A 24 -11.34 25.35 -11.73
CA LYS A 24 -11.83 24.11 -11.14
C LYS A 24 -11.00 22.92 -11.60
N LYS A 25 -10.51 22.14 -10.66
CA LYS A 25 -9.76 20.90 -10.94
C LYS A 25 -10.27 19.76 -10.09
N LEU A 26 -10.28 18.57 -10.69
CA LEU A 26 -10.44 17.31 -10.01
C LEU A 26 -9.05 16.67 -9.89
N VAL A 27 -8.62 16.41 -8.67
CA VAL A 27 -7.30 15.86 -8.37
C VAL A 27 -7.49 14.45 -7.81
N ILE A 28 -6.91 13.46 -8.46
CA ILE A 28 -6.98 12.06 -8.05
C ILE A 28 -5.66 11.71 -7.34
N ILE A 29 -5.74 11.42 -6.05
CA ILE A 29 -4.60 11.04 -5.20
C ILE A 29 -4.45 9.52 -5.27
N CYS A 30 -3.40 9.06 -5.95
CA CYS A 30 -3.11 7.63 -6.10
C CYS A 30 -1.95 7.13 -5.22
N SER A 31 -1.21 8.03 -4.58
CA SER A 31 -0.14 7.68 -3.62
C SER A 31 -0.74 7.01 -2.38
N THR A 32 -0.04 6.03 -1.81
CA THR A 32 -0.43 5.47 -0.50
C THR A 32 0.05 6.39 0.62
N LEU A 33 -0.89 6.97 1.33
CA LEU A 33 -0.68 7.96 2.39
C LEU A 33 -1.48 7.57 3.64
N SER A 34 -1.23 8.23 4.77
CA SER A 34 -2.08 8.06 5.94
C SER A 34 -3.51 8.56 5.66
N PRO A 35 -4.56 7.82 6.05
CA PRO A 35 -5.95 8.30 5.98
C PRO A 35 -6.14 9.64 6.71
N ARG A 36 -5.49 9.85 7.85
CA ARG A 36 -5.55 11.11 8.61
C ARG A 36 -4.89 12.26 7.85
N PHE A 37 -3.79 11.97 7.18
CA PHE A 37 -3.11 12.97 6.35
C PHE A 37 -4.00 13.44 5.20
N ILE A 38 -4.62 12.54 4.44
CA ILE A 38 -5.47 12.95 3.31
C ILE A 38 -6.74 13.68 3.77
N GLU A 39 -7.30 13.33 4.92
CA GLU A 39 -8.37 14.10 5.56
C GLU A 39 -7.93 15.54 5.91
N SER A 40 -6.71 15.68 6.43
CA SER A 40 -6.11 17.00 6.69
C SER A 40 -5.90 17.78 5.39
N LEU A 41 -5.39 17.11 4.35
CA LEU A 41 -5.18 17.73 3.04
C LEU A 41 -6.50 18.21 2.42
N LYS A 42 -7.58 17.42 2.55
CA LYS A 42 -8.91 17.80 2.07
C LYS A 42 -9.43 19.07 2.75
N ARG A 43 -9.22 19.21 4.07
CA ARG A 43 -9.63 20.44 4.80
C ARG A 43 -8.91 21.69 4.34
N LYS A 44 -7.69 21.55 3.80
CA LYS A 44 -6.89 22.67 3.28
C LYS A 44 -7.17 22.98 1.80
N ALA A 45 -7.75 22.05 1.07
CA ALA A 45 -8.00 22.21 -0.36
C ALA A 45 -8.94 23.39 -0.62
N PRO A 46 -8.61 24.30 -1.56
CA PRO A 46 -9.49 25.40 -1.96
C PRO A 46 -10.80 24.88 -2.58
N VAL A 47 -11.86 25.66 -2.53
CA VAL A 47 -13.20 25.27 -3.00
C VAL A 47 -13.26 24.86 -4.48
N ASN A 48 -12.32 25.34 -5.27
CA ASN A 48 -12.19 25.01 -6.71
C ASN A 48 -11.37 23.72 -6.95
N ILE A 49 -10.81 23.09 -5.92
CA ILE A 49 -10.06 21.83 -6.02
C ILE A 49 -10.86 20.72 -5.35
N GLU A 50 -11.34 19.80 -6.15
CA GLU A 50 -12.02 18.60 -5.67
C GLU A 50 -11.00 17.43 -5.58
N LEU A 51 -10.90 16.79 -4.41
CA LEU A 51 -9.99 15.66 -4.19
C LEU A 51 -10.75 14.34 -4.23
N ILE A 52 -10.16 13.35 -4.89
CA ILE A 52 -10.56 11.94 -4.88
C ILE A 52 -9.37 11.12 -4.42
N ASP A 53 -9.55 10.18 -3.53
CA ASP A 53 -8.53 9.19 -3.23
C ASP A 53 -8.78 7.91 -4.04
N ALA A 54 -7.76 7.49 -4.76
CA ALA A 54 -7.80 6.29 -5.60
C ALA A 54 -6.45 5.55 -5.59
N PRO A 55 -5.96 5.15 -4.42
CA PRO A 55 -4.74 4.36 -4.34
C PRO A 55 -4.91 3.03 -5.08
N MET A 56 -3.78 2.49 -5.53
CA MET A 56 -3.76 1.30 -6.37
C MET A 56 -2.93 0.17 -5.77
N SER A 57 -3.20 -1.05 -6.23
CA SER A 57 -2.44 -2.26 -5.93
C SER A 57 -2.15 -3.06 -7.20
N GLY A 58 -1.04 -3.85 -7.20
CA GLY A 58 -0.70 -4.73 -8.33
C GLY A 58 0.78 -4.75 -8.69
N ALA A 59 1.60 -3.94 -8.04
CA ALA A 59 3.03 -3.76 -8.34
C ALA A 59 3.31 -3.36 -9.81
N SER A 60 4.59 -3.34 -10.20
CA SER A 60 5.03 -2.88 -11.53
C SER A 60 4.45 -3.74 -12.67
N ILE A 61 4.30 -5.04 -12.44
CA ILE A 61 3.78 -5.96 -13.46
C ILE A 61 2.32 -5.67 -13.80
N ALA A 62 1.46 -5.46 -12.80
CA ALA A 62 0.06 -5.12 -13.05
C ALA A 62 -0.09 -3.74 -13.70
N ALA A 63 0.80 -2.79 -13.39
CA ALA A 63 0.83 -1.49 -14.06
C ALA A 63 1.19 -1.62 -15.55
N LYS A 64 2.24 -2.40 -15.88
CA LYS A 64 2.67 -2.67 -17.26
C LYS A 64 1.57 -3.34 -18.10
N GLU A 65 0.77 -4.19 -17.47
CA GLU A 65 -0.28 -4.98 -18.13
C GLU A 65 -1.68 -4.35 -18.02
N ALA A 66 -1.78 -3.12 -17.50
CA ALA A 66 -3.05 -2.44 -17.24
C ALA A 66 -4.04 -3.28 -16.41
N ARG A 67 -3.54 -3.99 -15.40
CA ARG A 67 -4.30 -4.87 -14.49
C ARG A 67 -4.30 -4.38 -13.04
N LEU A 68 -4.12 -3.08 -12.83
CA LEU A 68 -4.15 -2.52 -11.49
C LEU A 68 -5.53 -2.71 -10.83
N THR A 69 -5.51 -2.76 -9.52
CA THR A 69 -6.70 -2.67 -8.68
C THR A 69 -6.75 -1.29 -8.04
N PHE A 70 -7.78 -0.50 -8.35
CA PHE A 70 -8.01 0.82 -7.76
C PHE A 70 -9.02 0.74 -6.62
N MET A 71 -8.71 1.40 -5.53
CA MET A 71 -9.54 1.54 -4.33
C MET A 71 -10.01 2.98 -4.23
N VAL A 72 -11.26 3.25 -4.66
CA VAL A 72 -11.72 4.63 -4.88
C VAL A 72 -12.62 5.09 -3.75
N GLY A 73 -12.21 6.17 -3.08
CA GLY A 73 -12.99 6.91 -2.09
C GLY A 73 -13.45 8.24 -2.68
N THR A 74 -14.76 8.36 -2.93
CA THR A 74 -15.38 9.56 -3.47
C THR A 74 -16.90 9.42 -3.51
N THR A 75 -17.61 10.48 -3.89
CA THR A 75 -19.06 10.40 -4.14
C THR A 75 -19.38 9.49 -5.34
N ARG A 76 -20.57 8.90 -5.35
CA ARG A 76 -21.01 8.03 -6.46
C ARG A 76 -20.92 8.72 -7.81
N LYS A 77 -21.32 9.99 -7.90
CA LYS A 77 -21.27 10.77 -9.14
C LYS A 77 -19.84 10.96 -9.65
N GLN A 78 -18.91 11.28 -8.77
CA GLN A 78 -17.49 11.42 -9.13
C GLN A 78 -16.89 10.09 -9.54
N PHE A 79 -17.24 9.01 -8.85
CA PHE A 79 -16.80 7.65 -9.23
C PHE A 79 -17.23 7.29 -10.64
N GLU A 80 -18.49 7.52 -11.00
CA GLU A 80 -19.00 7.25 -12.35
C GLU A 80 -18.28 8.09 -13.41
N TYR A 81 -17.89 9.30 -13.08
CA TYR A 81 -17.15 10.18 -13.97
C TYR A 81 -15.70 9.73 -14.21
N ILE A 82 -14.98 9.27 -13.18
CA ILE A 82 -13.56 8.90 -13.29
C ILE A 82 -13.32 7.43 -13.62
N SER A 83 -14.26 6.55 -13.34
CA SER A 83 -14.07 5.09 -13.48
C SER A 83 -13.68 4.68 -14.90
N PRO A 84 -14.19 5.28 -16.01
CA PRO A 84 -13.73 4.94 -17.35
C PRO A 84 -12.23 5.17 -17.56
N LEU A 85 -11.67 6.24 -16.97
CA LEU A 85 -10.22 6.50 -16.99
C LEU A 85 -9.45 5.44 -16.20
N LEU A 86 -9.93 5.05 -15.03
CA LEU A 86 -9.26 4.06 -14.19
C LEU A 86 -9.28 2.66 -14.82
N PHE A 87 -10.35 2.31 -15.54
CA PHE A 87 -10.44 1.04 -16.26
C PHE A 87 -9.48 0.92 -17.44
N ILE A 88 -8.91 2.03 -17.95
CA ILE A 88 -7.82 1.98 -18.94
C ILE A 88 -6.53 1.42 -18.31
N MET A 89 -6.33 1.63 -17.00
CA MET A 89 -5.10 1.29 -16.28
C MET A 89 -5.26 0.05 -15.37
N GLY A 90 -6.49 -0.39 -15.13
CA GLY A 90 -6.76 -1.47 -14.20
C GLY A 90 -7.99 -2.29 -14.56
N THR A 91 -8.04 -3.52 -14.09
CA THR A 91 -9.17 -4.44 -14.30
C THR A 91 -10.18 -4.40 -13.15
N ASN A 92 -9.75 -3.97 -11.98
CA ASN A 92 -10.59 -3.89 -10.80
C ASN A 92 -10.65 -2.44 -10.30
N VAL A 93 -11.83 -1.84 -10.32
CA VAL A 93 -12.05 -0.47 -9.85
C VAL A 93 -13.20 -0.49 -8.86
N PHE A 94 -12.89 -0.37 -7.57
CA PHE A 94 -13.86 -0.48 -6.49
C PHE A 94 -14.24 0.90 -5.97
N HIS A 95 -15.54 1.20 -5.94
CA HIS A 95 -16.09 2.32 -5.19
C HIS A 95 -16.29 1.89 -3.73
N LEU A 96 -15.51 2.45 -2.83
CA LEU A 96 -15.41 1.97 -1.44
C LEU A 96 -16.07 2.91 -0.42
N GLY A 97 -16.69 3.98 -0.89
CA GLY A 97 -17.37 4.97 -0.06
C GLY A 97 -16.88 6.39 -0.32
N GLU A 98 -17.08 7.27 0.65
CA GLU A 98 -16.68 8.68 0.57
C GLU A 98 -15.14 8.83 0.58
N PHE A 99 -14.68 10.05 0.32
CA PHE A 99 -13.25 10.39 0.34
C PHE A 99 -12.57 9.91 1.64
N GLY A 100 -11.43 9.25 1.49
CA GLY A 100 -10.66 8.62 2.56
C GLY A 100 -10.87 7.11 2.66
N SER A 101 -12.02 6.58 2.18
CA SER A 101 -12.30 5.13 2.28
C SER A 101 -11.39 4.27 1.42
N GLY A 102 -11.00 4.75 0.25
CA GLY A 102 -10.02 4.07 -0.62
C GLY A 102 -8.67 3.97 0.07
N MET A 103 -8.21 5.07 0.66
CA MET A 103 -6.93 5.11 1.37
C MET A 103 -6.94 4.22 2.62
N ALA A 104 -8.03 4.25 3.40
CA ALA A 104 -8.18 3.38 4.56
C ALA A 104 -8.07 1.90 4.17
N ILE A 105 -8.78 1.46 3.14
CA ILE A 105 -8.70 0.08 2.65
C ILE A 105 -7.31 -0.24 2.09
N LYS A 106 -6.66 0.72 1.42
CA LYS A 106 -5.29 0.54 0.91
C LYS A 106 -4.29 0.27 2.03
N VAL A 107 -4.30 1.04 3.11
CA VAL A 107 -3.34 0.81 4.22
C VAL A 107 -3.63 -0.49 4.95
N LEU A 108 -4.90 -0.87 5.13
CA LEU A 108 -5.29 -2.18 5.65
C LEU A 108 -4.76 -3.32 4.78
N ASN A 109 -4.97 -3.25 3.45
CA ASN A 109 -4.45 -4.24 2.51
C ASN A 109 -2.92 -4.34 2.57
N ASN A 110 -2.23 -3.21 2.61
CA ASN A 110 -0.76 -3.21 2.61
C ASN A 110 -0.18 -3.70 3.94
N PHE A 111 -0.88 -3.50 5.06
CA PHE A 111 -0.51 -4.11 6.32
C PHE A 111 -0.58 -5.65 6.26
N VAL A 112 -1.62 -6.22 5.65
CA VAL A 112 -1.70 -7.67 5.40
C VAL A 112 -0.55 -8.12 4.50
N THR A 113 -0.23 -7.37 3.43
CA THR A 113 0.88 -7.68 2.54
C THR A 113 2.22 -7.68 3.29
N ALA A 114 2.51 -6.64 4.07
CA ALA A 114 3.75 -6.51 4.84
C ALA A 114 3.90 -7.64 5.86
N SER A 115 2.83 -7.95 6.60
CA SER A 115 2.80 -9.07 7.56
C SER A 115 3.08 -10.41 6.89
N THR A 116 2.51 -10.61 5.70
CA THR A 116 2.73 -11.81 4.88
C THR A 116 4.18 -11.93 4.41
N VAL A 117 4.76 -10.82 3.91
CA VAL A 117 6.17 -10.77 3.51
C VAL A 117 7.08 -11.16 4.66
N VAL A 118 6.90 -10.55 5.81
CA VAL A 118 7.69 -10.87 7.02
C VAL A 118 7.54 -12.33 7.40
N SER A 119 6.31 -12.85 7.44
CA SER A 119 6.02 -14.23 7.81
C SER A 119 6.68 -15.24 6.87
N VAL A 120 6.50 -15.08 5.55
CA VAL A 120 7.08 -15.97 4.53
C VAL A 120 8.61 -15.93 4.59
N ARG A 121 9.21 -14.74 4.69
CA ARG A 121 10.67 -14.60 4.75
C ARG A 121 11.27 -15.23 6.00
N LYS A 122 10.61 -15.09 7.16
CA LYS A 122 11.03 -15.76 8.42
C LYS A 122 10.91 -17.28 8.33
N VAL A 123 9.85 -17.79 7.71
CA VAL A 123 9.65 -19.23 7.53
C VAL A 123 10.70 -19.81 6.58
N ILE A 124 11.05 -19.13 5.50
CA ILE A 124 12.14 -19.52 4.60
C ILE A 124 13.47 -19.61 5.36
N TYR A 125 13.77 -18.59 6.18
CA TYR A 125 15.00 -18.59 6.98
C TYR A 125 15.03 -19.78 7.95
N GLN A 126 13.93 -20.03 8.65
CA GLN A 126 13.83 -21.16 9.59
C GLN A 126 13.95 -22.51 8.87
N ALA A 127 13.33 -22.68 7.72
CA ALA A 127 13.45 -23.90 6.91
C ALA A 127 14.89 -24.21 6.54
N ARG A 128 15.66 -23.19 6.14
CA ARG A 128 17.10 -23.33 5.87
C ARG A 128 17.88 -23.84 7.09
N ARG A 129 17.59 -23.31 8.27
CA ARG A 129 18.21 -23.77 9.54
C ARG A 129 17.87 -25.24 9.87
N MET A 130 16.68 -25.67 9.47
CA MET A 130 16.20 -27.05 9.65
C MET A 130 16.60 -27.98 8.49
N SER A 131 17.40 -27.49 7.54
CA SER A 131 17.78 -28.25 6.33
C SER A 131 16.59 -28.71 5.49
N ILE A 132 15.48 -27.96 5.53
CA ILE A 132 14.29 -28.19 4.73
C ILE A 132 14.49 -27.50 3.37
N ASP A 133 14.12 -28.20 2.29
CA ASP A 133 14.10 -27.65 0.94
C ASP A 133 13.06 -26.53 0.83
N VAL A 134 13.53 -25.31 0.53
CA VAL A 134 12.68 -24.11 0.48
C VAL A 134 11.63 -24.19 -0.63
N GLU A 135 11.97 -24.76 -1.79
CA GLU A 135 11.00 -24.88 -2.87
C GLU A 135 9.88 -25.88 -2.54
N LYS A 136 10.21 -26.98 -1.86
CA LYS A 136 9.18 -27.92 -1.38
C LYS A 136 8.30 -27.25 -0.32
N LEU A 137 8.88 -26.48 0.60
CA LEU A 137 8.14 -25.73 1.59
C LEU A 137 7.16 -24.75 0.91
N LEU A 138 7.65 -23.91 0.00
CA LEU A 138 6.81 -22.90 -0.66
C LEU A 138 5.69 -23.55 -1.50
N LYS A 139 5.98 -24.61 -2.23
CA LYS A 139 4.95 -25.39 -2.94
C LYS A 139 3.90 -25.96 -2.00
N THR A 140 4.30 -26.41 -0.82
CA THR A 140 3.36 -26.91 0.19
C THR A 140 2.50 -25.79 0.74
N ILE A 141 3.09 -24.62 1.04
CA ILE A 141 2.36 -23.42 1.46
C ILE A 141 1.34 -23.01 0.40
N ASP A 142 1.73 -22.98 -0.87
CA ASP A 142 0.86 -22.58 -1.99
C ASP A 142 -0.39 -23.48 -2.16
N CYS A 143 -0.34 -24.72 -1.65
CA CYS A 143 -1.44 -25.71 -1.72
C CYS A 143 -2.12 -25.97 -0.36
N SER A 144 -1.80 -25.22 0.67
CA SER A 144 -2.26 -25.44 2.04
C SER A 144 -2.90 -24.18 2.63
N SER A 145 -3.32 -24.23 3.88
CA SER A 145 -3.93 -23.10 4.60
C SER A 145 -3.04 -21.87 4.76
N GLY A 146 -1.73 -22.01 4.55
CA GLY A 146 -0.77 -20.91 4.51
C GLY A 146 -0.69 -20.18 3.18
N GLN A 147 -1.50 -20.53 2.18
CA GLN A 147 -1.49 -19.91 0.86
C GLN A 147 -1.62 -18.38 0.96
N ASN A 148 -0.78 -17.70 0.19
CA ASN A 148 -0.76 -16.23 0.17
C ASN A 148 -0.20 -15.71 -1.17
N TRP A 149 -0.53 -14.44 -1.49
CA TRP A 149 -0.10 -13.81 -2.73
C TRP A 149 1.43 -13.76 -2.89
N PHE A 150 2.18 -13.48 -1.82
CA PHE A 150 3.62 -13.27 -1.89
C PHE A 150 4.38 -14.56 -2.24
N SER A 151 4.05 -15.70 -1.60
CA SER A 151 4.67 -16.98 -1.93
C SER A 151 4.25 -17.51 -3.31
N THR A 152 2.97 -17.40 -3.63
CA THR A 152 2.41 -17.91 -4.90
C THR A 152 2.97 -17.18 -6.12
N ASN A 153 3.21 -15.88 -6.01
CA ASN A 153 3.71 -15.07 -7.12
C ASN A 153 5.24 -14.84 -7.10
N ARG A 154 5.99 -15.58 -6.29
CA ARG A 154 7.44 -15.37 -6.07
C ARG A 154 8.26 -15.26 -7.35
N ALA A 155 7.91 -16.00 -8.39
CA ALA A 155 8.63 -15.97 -9.67
C ALA A 155 8.48 -14.64 -10.43
N ASN A 156 7.41 -13.87 -10.14
CA ASN A 156 7.07 -12.62 -10.80
C ASN A 156 7.31 -11.39 -9.89
N ILE A 157 7.75 -11.61 -8.66
CA ILE A 157 8.04 -10.54 -7.70
C ILE A 157 9.55 -10.26 -7.74
N GLU A 158 9.95 -9.23 -8.47
CA GLU A 158 11.35 -8.82 -8.64
C GLU A 158 12.04 -8.57 -7.29
N TRP A 159 11.30 -8.05 -6.32
CA TRP A 159 11.76 -7.72 -4.97
C TRP A 159 11.58 -8.84 -3.92
N PHE A 160 11.28 -10.07 -4.34
CA PHE A 160 11.04 -11.21 -3.43
C PHE A 160 12.24 -11.45 -2.47
N GLU A 161 13.45 -11.22 -2.94
CA GLU A 161 14.71 -11.44 -2.20
C GLU A 161 15.28 -10.14 -1.59
N GLU A 162 14.65 -8.98 -1.77
CA GLU A 162 15.14 -7.71 -1.26
C GLU A 162 15.20 -7.70 0.28
N VAL A 163 16.14 -6.92 0.80
CA VAL A 163 16.22 -6.53 2.20
C VAL A 163 15.78 -5.08 2.34
N TYR A 164 15.65 -4.59 3.56
CA TYR A 164 15.25 -3.21 3.78
C TYR A 164 16.29 -2.23 3.20
N GLU A 165 15.81 -1.35 2.34
CA GLU A 165 16.45 -0.11 1.93
C GLU A 165 15.35 0.96 1.83
N LYS A 166 15.64 2.20 2.25
CA LYS A 166 14.63 3.26 2.33
C LYS A 166 13.84 3.46 1.05
N ASP A 167 14.50 3.30 -0.10
CA ASP A 167 13.95 3.65 -1.42
C ASP A 167 13.49 2.43 -2.24
N ASN A 168 13.60 1.21 -1.70
CA ASN A 168 13.13 -0.01 -2.36
C ASN A 168 11.71 -0.40 -1.92
N THR A 169 11.19 -1.50 -2.46
CA THR A 169 9.82 -1.97 -2.17
C THR A 169 9.62 -2.32 -0.69
N ILE A 170 10.64 -2.84 -0.01
CA ILE A 170 10.55 -3.15 1.43
C ILE A 170 10.45 -1.86 2.26
N GLY A 171 11.20 -0.81 1.89
CA GLY A 171 11.07 0.51 2.52
C GLY A 171 9.71 1.17 2.26
N ILE A 172 9.12 0.94 1.08
CA ILE A 172 7.74 1.38 0.78
C ILE A 172 6.73 0.65 1.68
N LEU A 173 6.91 -0.66 1.88
CA LEU A 173 6.05 -1.41 2.81
C LEU A 173 6.19 -0.93 4.25
N ASP A 174 7.39 -0.59 4.72
CA ASP A 174 7.61 0.01 6.04
C ASP A 174 6.80 1.32 6.18
N LYS A 175 6.90 2.22 5.20
CA LYS A 175 6.11 3.46 5.15
C LYS A 175 4.60 3.18 5.22
N ASP A 176 4.13 2.17 4.50
CA ASP A 176 2.70 1.85 4.44
C ASP A 176 2.20 1.25 5.78
N VAL A 177 3.04 0.48 6.49
CA VAL A 177 2.73 0.01 7.86
C VAL A 177 2.66 1.18 8.84
N ARG A 178 3.53 2.19 8.70
CA ARG A 178 3.45 3.42 9.51
C ARG A 178 2.17 4.22 9.21
N ALA A 179 1.75 4.29 7.95
CA ALA A 179 0.48 4.92 7.57
C ALA A 179 -0.73 4.17 8.15
N TYR A 180 -0.65 2.83 8.26
CA TYR A 180 -1.64 2.03 8.96
C TYR A 180 -1.65 2.34 10.46
N ALA A 181 -0.49 2.38 11.12
CA ALA A 181 -0.39 2.70 12.54
C ALA A 181 -0.95 4.09 12.86
N ASP A 182 -0.58 5.11 12.05
CA ASP A 182 -1.09 6.48 12.18
C ASP A 182 -2.63 6.54 12.11
N ALA A 183 -3.26 5.73 11.29
CA ALA A 183 -4.72 5.71 11.15
C ALA A 183 -5.45 5.39 12.47
N PHE A 184 -4.80 4.70 13.42
CA PHE A 184 -5.38 4.20 14.68
C PHE A 184 -4.84 4.88 15.94
N GLU A 185 -3.87 5.81 15.84
CA GLU A 185 -3.22 6.42 17.01
C GLU A 185 -4.13 7.23 17.95
N ASN A 186 -5.33 7.60 17.54
CA ASN A 186 -6.28 8.37 18.37
C ASN A 186 -7.36 7.53 19.07
N GLY A 187 -7.35 6.22 18.92
CA GLY A 187 -8.23 5.34 19.71
C GLY A 187 -7.63 5.09 21.08
N SER A 188 -8.35 5.46 22.14
CA SER A 188 -7.99 5.13 23.54
C SER A 188 -7.93 3.63 23.81
N ASP A 189 -8.24 2.81 22.82
CA ASP A 189 -8.43 1.39 22.92
C ASP A 189 -7.51 0.67 21.93
N ASP A 190 -6.27 0.37 22.35
CA ASP A 190 -5.50 -0.72 21.72
C ASP A 190 -6.13 -2.07 22.14
N ILE A 191 -7.39 -2.25 21.71
CA ILE A 191 -8.27 -3.37 22.10
C ILE A 191 -7.70 -4.72 21.62
N THR A 192 -6.70 -4.72 20.72
CA THR A 192 -6.33 -5.94 20.00
C THR A 192 -4.83 -6.22 19.96
N GLY A 193 -3.98 -5.47 20.66
CA GLY A 193 -2.52 -5.56 20.49
C GLY A 193 -2.06 -5.16 19.08
N ALA A 194 -2.86 -4.35 18.38
CA ALA A 194 -2.58 -3.95 17.01
C ALA A 194 -1.27 -3.16 16.91
N ARG A 195 -0.95 -2.36 17.93
CA ARG A 195 0.31 -1.62 18.01
C ARG A 195 1.50 -2.56 18.11
N ASP A 196 1.47 -3.51 19.03
CA ASP A 196 2.54 -4.50 19.22
C ASP A 196 2.75 -5.32 17.95
N PHE A 197 1.67 -5.64 17.24
CA PHE A 197 1.76 -6.34 15.95
C PHE A 197 2.33 -5.46 14.85
N CYS A 198 1.98 -4.17 14.78
CA CYS A 198 2.63 -3.21 13.88
C CYS A 198 4.13 -3.14 14.12
N ASP A 199 4.55 -3.00 15.36
CA ASP A 199 5.96 -2.91 15.75
C ASP A 199 6.71 -4.19 15.40
N ALA A 200 6.08 -5.35 15.58
CA ALA A 200 6.64 -6.63 15.17
C ALA A 200 6.81 -6.74 13.65
N VAL A 201 5.88 -6.25 12.87
CA VAL A 201 5.95 -6.21 11.40
C VAL A 201 7.04 -5.25 10.94
N LEU A 202 7.09 -4.03 11.48
CA LEU A 202 8.13 -3.03 11.16
C LEU A 202 9.51 -3.58 11.50
N THR A 203 9.68 -4.15 12.71
CA THR A 203 10.92 -4.81 13.11
C THR A 203 11.27 -5.96 12.17
N GLY A 204 10.26 -6.73 11.74
CA GLY A 204 10.43 -7.82 10.80
C GLY A 204 10.91 -7.37 9.44
N LEU A 205 10.34 -6.29 8.86
CA LEU A 205 10.74 -5.71 7.59
C LEU A 205 12.18 -5.20 7.63
N ASN A 206 12.53 -4.43 8.68
CA ASN A 206 13.86 -3.84 8.83
C ASN A 206 14.96 -4.88 9.07
N ASN A 207 14.62 -6.08 9.55
CA ASN A 207 15.56 -7.18 9.83
C ASN A 207 15.40 -8.36 8.85
N LEU A 208 14.93 -8.12 7.63
CA LEU A 208 14.89 -9.16 6.60
C LEU A 208 16.31 -9.54 6.18
N GLU A 209 16.61 -10.83 6.26
CA GLU A 209 17.90 -11.35 5.81
C GLU A 209 17.89 -11.56 4.29
N LYS A 210 19.05 -11.29 3.67
CA LYS A 210 19.24 -11.55 2.23
C LYS A 210 19.10 -13.04 1.95
N LEU A 211 18.20 -13.39 1.04
CA LEU A 211 18.09 -14.77 0.58
C LEU A 211 19.31 -15.09 -0.27
N LYS A 212 20.33 -15.78 0.30
CA LYS A 212 21.49 -16.21 -0.48
C LYS A 212 21.03 -17.13 -1.60
N LYS A 213 21.36 -16.79 -2.86
CA LYS A 213 21.27 -17.75 -3.97
C LYS A 213 22.17 -18.93 -3.61
N LYS A 214 21.62 -20.15 -3.69
CA LYS A 214 22.44 -21.35 -3.70
C LYS A 214 23.16 -21.48 -5.03
#